data_d5d218f86481bdd2d1af06c33fc22748
#
_entry.id   d5d218f86481bdd2d1af06c33fc22748
#
_cell.length_a   1.000
_cell.length_b   1.000
_cell.length_c   1.000
_cell.angle_alpha   90.00
_cell.angle_beta   90.00
_cell.angle_gamma   90.00
#
_symmetry.space_group_name_H-M   'P 1'
#
loop_
_entity.id
_entity.type
_entity.pdbx_description
1 polymer ?
#
loop_
_entity_poly.entity_id
_entity_poly.type
_entity_poly.pdbx_seq_one_letter_code
_entity_poly.pdbx_strand_id
1 'polypeptide(L)'
;LRRFRRGIGMATFWYNTAVYPISLETSSNRMQLNLDGTVTMQCGETEIGQGADTAYAQMTAEAVGLKSYRDVRVVSCQDTDITPTGLGAYASRQTYVAGFSIRQTATLLRQKILAYATKLTRQAVDNMDIVDGNIVRKQDGAVLMSLSELAMTAQYNAADSEHITAESTYTIRNNAYSFGCTFADVEVDIALCKVKLNKIINVHDCGSLINPALAEAQVHGGMSMAIGYGMSEQLLFDEKTGKPLNNNLLDYKLSTFMDHPHLEAQFVENPEPTSPFGTKALGEPPACSGAPAIRNAILNATGVAIDCTPITPHVLFAEFSKAGLIHDSWNEKEGN
;
A
#
# COMPACT_ATOMS: atom_id res chain seq x y z
N LEU A 1 -21.71 34.13 21.23
CA LEU A 1 -20.74 33.25 20.48
C LEU A 1 -21.28 31.83 20.50
N ARG A 2 -21.36 31.15 19.35
CA ARG A 2 -21.86 29.76 19.30
C ARG A 2 -20.85 28.80 19.94
N ARG A 3 -21.33 27.94 20.84
CA ARG A 3 -20.56 26.90 21.54
C ARG A 3 -20.03 25.85 20.53
N PHE A 4 -20.91 25.34 19.67
CA PHE A 4 -20.56 24.37 18.66
C PHE A 4 -20.27 25.07 17.33
N ARG A 5 -19.13 24.73 16.71
CA ARG A 5 -18.73 25.27 15.42
C ARG A 5 -18.28 24.16 14.49
N ARG A 6 -18.74 24.19 13.26
CA ARG A 6 -18.38 23.22 12.25
C ARG A 6 -17.38 23.82 11.26
N GLY A 7 -16.41 23.03 10.84
CA GLY A 7 -15.42 23.41 9.85
C GLY A 7 -15.00 22.26 8.96
N ILE A 8 -14.58 22.62 7.76
CA ILE A 8 -14.00 21.70 6.79
C ILE A 8 -12.58 22.15 6.51
N GLY A 9 -11.66 21.19 6.51
CA GLY A 9 -10.25 21.42 6.19
C GLY A 9 -9.77 20.46 5.12
N MET A 10 -8.79 20.89 4.36
CA MET A 10 -8.12 20.10 3.34
C MET A 10 -6.62 20.23 3.51
N ALA A 11 -5.90 19.16 3.21
CA ALA A 11 -4.46 19.18 3.01
C ALA A 11 -4.09 18.22 1.88
N THR A 12 -3.05 18.57 1.14
CA THR A 12 -2.54 17.77 0.03
C THR A 12 -1.22 17.12 0.39
N PHE A 13 -0.86 16.07 -0.34
CA PHE A 13 0.46 15.46 -0.27
C PHE A 13 0.96 15.10 -1.67
N TRP A 14 2.26 14.99 -1.79
CA TRP A 14 2.97 14.25 -2.82
C TRP A 14 4.02 13.40 -2.11
N TYR A 15 4.24 12.20 -2.62
CA TYR A 15 5.09 11.21 -1.94
C TYR A 15 5.97 10.47 -2.96
N ASN A 16 7.28 10.45 -2.72
CA ASN A 16 8.22 9.71 -3.55
C ASN A 16 8.10 8.21 -3.26
N THR A 17 7.89 7.40 -4.30
CA THR A 17 7.90 5.95 -4.18
C THR A 17 9.33 5.47 -4.10
N ALA A 18 9.65 4.70 -3.06
CA ALA A 18 11.01 4.23 -2.80
C ALA A 18 12.00 5.38 -2.46
N VAL A 19 13.28 5.09 -2.32
CA VAL A 19 14.31 6.05 -1.89
C VAL A 19 15.41 6.31 -2.93
N TYR A 20 15.21 5.83 -4.16
CA TYR A 20 16.14 6.14 -5.26
C TYR A 20 16.20 7.68 -5.51
N PRO A 21 17.35 8.30 -5.76
CA PRO A 21 18.70 7.72 -5.89
C PRO A 21 19.52 7.69 -4.60
N ILE A 22 18.93 8.00 -3.43
CA ILE A 22 19.64 8.11 -2.15
C ILE A 22 20.19 6.74 -1.72
N SER A 23 19.43 5.67 -1.99
CA SER A 23 19.83 4.29 -1.72
C SER A 23 19.56 3.41 -2.93
N LEU A 24 20.18 2.22 -2.94
CA LEU A 24 19.87 1.19 -3.93
C LEU A 24 18.48 0.61 -3.65
N GLU A 25 17.68 0.53 -4.69
CA GLU A 25 16.33 -0.02 -4.64
C GLU A 25 16.24 -1.24 -5.52
N THR A 26 16.50 -2.40 -4.92
CA THR A 26 16.49 -3.69 -5.59
C THR A 26 15.37 -4.59 -5.07
N SER A 27 14.91 -5.48 -5.90
CA SER A 27 14.05 -6.60 -5.54
C SER A 27 14.43 -7.82 -6.37
N SER A 28 14.41 -8.99 -5.76
CA SER A 28 14.70 -10.25 -6.41
C SER A 28 13.58 -11.24 -6.17
N ASN A 29 13.30 -12.07 -7.16
CA ASN A 29 12.41 -13.20 -6.98
C ASN A 29 12.82 -14.38 -7.84
N ARG A 30 12.34 -15.56 -7.46
CA ARG A 30 12.48 -16.81 -8.18
C ARG A 30 11.10 -17.39 -8.44
N MET A 31 10.89 -17.86 -9.67
CA MET A 31 9.66 -18.53 -10.06
C MET A 31 9.97 -19.92 -10.59
N GLN A 32 9.11 -20.88 -10.27
CA GLN A 32 9.18 -22.22 -10.84
C GLN A 32 7.80 -22.68 -11.31
N LEU A 33 7.77 -23.37 -12.43
CA LEU A 33 6.58 -24.07 -12.92
C LEU A 33 6.44 -25.40 -12.17
N ASN A 34 5.32 -25.59 -11.47
CA ASN A 34 4.99 -26.84 -10.78
C ASN A 34 4.36 -27.86 -11.73
N LEU A 35 4.38 -29.14 -11.34
CA LEU A 35 3.85 -30.23 -12.17
C LEU A 35 2.33 -30.13 -12.40
N ASP A 36 1.61 -29.45 -11.53
CA ASP A 36 0.17 -29.18 -11.67
C ASP A 36 -0.16 -27.97 -12.54
N GLY A 37 0.86 -27.33 -13.13
CA GLY A 37 0.72 -26.12 -13.96
C GLY A 37 0.64 -24.81 -13.16
N THR A 38 0.68 -24.88 -11.83
CA THR A 38 0.78 -23.68 -10.98
C THR A 38 2.20 -23.14 -10.95
N VAL A 39 2.37 -21.90 -10.47
CA VAL A 39 3.68 -21.27 -10.31
C VAL A 39 3.96 -21.03 -8.83
N THR A 40 5.09 -21.50 -8.33
CA THR A 40 5.63 -21.06 -7.04
C THR A 40 6.54 -19.86 -7.25
N MET A 41 6.27 -18.79 -6.53
CA MET A 41 7.09 -17.59 -6.48
C MET A 41 7.73 -17.45 -5.10
N GLN A 42 9.06 -17.40 -5.05
CA GLN A 42 9.82 -17.07 -3.86
C GLN A 42 10.24 -15.61 -3.91
N CYS A 43 9.96 -14.88 -2.83
CA CYS A 43 10.17 -13.44 -2.71
C CYS A 43 10.76 -13.11 -1.34
N GLY A 44 11.75 -12.23 -1.31
CA GLY A 44 12.33 -11.72 -0.06
C GLY A 44 11.65 -10.45 0.47
N GLU A 45 10.66 -9.93 -0.25
CA GLU A 45 9.86 -8.79 0.20
C GLU A 45 8.90 -9.21 1.32
N THR A 46 8.69 -8.32 2.29
CA THR A 46 8.00 -8.68 3.54
C THR A 46 6.48 -8.55 3.45
N GLU A 47 5.76 -9.58 3.91
CA GLU A 47 4.35 -9.47 4.28
C GLU A 47 4.27 -9.08 5.77
N ILE A 48 3.65 -7.95 6.08
CA ILE A 48 3.48 -7.41 7.42
C ILE A 48 2.00 -7.14 7.76
N GLY A 49 1.08 -7.75 6.99
CA GLY A 49 -0.35 -7.56 7.09
C GLY A 49 -0.94 -6.59 6.08
N GLN A 50 -0.14 -6.01 5.19
CA GLN A 50 -0.59 -5.07 4.16
C GLN A 50 -1.17 -5.76 2.91
N GLY A 51 -1.02 -7.10 2.78
CA GLY A 51 -1.55 -7.88 1.66
C GLY A 51 -0.62 -7.98 0.46
N ALA A 52 0.69 -7.85 0.66
CA ALA A 52 1.70 -7.94 -0.40
C ALA A 52 1.66 -9.29 -1.11
N ASP A 53 1.56 -10.40 -0.39
CA ASP A 53 1.53 -11.75 -0.97
C ASP A 53 0.38 -11.92 -1.96
N THR A 54 -0.80 -11.40 -1.64
CA THR A 54 -1.95 -11.42 -2.55
C THR A 54 -1.70 -10.57 -3.80
N ALA A 55 -1.18 -9.35 -3.63
CA ALA A 55 -0.86 -8.48 -4.75
C ALA A 55 0.23 -9.10 -5.66
N TYR A 56 1.25 -9.74 -5.08
CA TYR A 56 2.30 -10.43 -5.83
C TYR A 56 1.77 -11.64 -6.60
N ALA A 57 0.84 -12.40 -5.99
CA ALA A 57 0.17 -13.50 -6.70
C ALA A 57 -0.61 -12.99 -7.92
N GLN A 58 -1.34 -11.86 -7.78
CA GLN A 58 -2.08 -11.24 -8.88
C GLN A 58 -1.15 -10.75 -10.00
N MET A 59 -0.09 -10.02 -9.66
CA MET A 59 0.91 -9.55 -10.63
C MET A 59 1.64 -10.69 -11.33
N THR A 60 1.97 -11.76 -10.60
CA THR A 60 2.63 -12.95 -11.16
C THR A 60 1.70 -13.70 -12.11
N ALA A 61 0.44 -13.91 -11.73
CA ALA A 61 -0.54 -14.58 -12.58
C ALA A 61 -0.72 -13.84 -13.91
N GLU A 62 -0.88 -12.53 -13.88
CA GLU A 62 -0.97 -11.69 -15.07
C GLU A 62 0.31 -11.78 -15.92
N ALA A 63 1.47 -11.61 -15.27
CA ALA A 63 2.74 -11.58 -15.98
C ALA A 63 3.12 -12.91 -16.65
N VAL A 64 2.75 -14.04 -16.04
CA VAL A 64 2.98 -15.39 -16.60
C VAL A 64 1.89 -15.78 -17.60
N GLY A 65 0.68 -15.27 -17.47
CA GLY A 65 -0.48 -15.65 -18.29
C GLY A 65 -1.26 -16.83 -17.68
N LEU A 66 -1.36 -16.89 -16.34
CA LEU A 66 -2.17 -17.87 -15.62
C LEU A 66 -3.63 -17.44 -15.57
N LYS A 67 -4.52 -18.39 -15.35
CA LYS A 67 -5.97 -18.15 -15.28
C LYS A 67 -6.38 -17.36 -14.04
N SER A 68 -5.70 -17.58 -12.93
CA SER A 68 -6.07 -17.02 -11.64
C SER A 68 -4.83 -16.78 -10.77
N TYR A 69 -4.90 -15.77 -9.90
CA TYR A 69 -3.89 -15.59 -8.86
C TYR A 69 -3.81 -16.78 -7.89
N ARG A 70 -4.86 -17.61 -7.80
CA ARG A 70 -4.87 -18.85 -7.01
C ARG A 70 -3.96 -19.94 -7.57
N ASP A 71 -3.53 -19.80 -8.82
CA ASP A 71 -2.56 -20.67 -9.46
C ASP A 71 -1.11 -20.25 -9.15
N VAL A 72 -0.94 -19.23 -8.29
CA VAL A 72 0.36 -18.78 -7.78
C VAL A 72 0.48 -19.06 -6.29
N ARG A 73 1.58 -19.68 -5.90
CA ARG A 73 1.97 -19.91 -4.49
C ARG A 73 3.11 -18.96 -4.16
N VAL A 74 2.80 -17.89 -3.42
CA VAL A 74 3.83 -16.96 -2.94
C VAL A 74 4.46 -17.54 -1.68
N VAL A 75 5.78 -17.60 -1.67
CA VAL A 75 6.59 -18.01 -0.51
C VAL A 75 7.44 -16.82 -0.10
N SER A 76 6.97 -16.09 0.90
CA SER A 76 7.64 -14.94 1.51
C SER A 76 7.99 -15.26 2.97
N CYS A 77 8.77 -16.32 3.18
CA CYS A 77 9.14 -16.76 4.52
C CYS A 77 10.11 -15.80 5.24
N GLN A 78 10.62 -14.79 4.55
CA GLN A 78 11.54 -13.76 5.09
C GLN A 78 12.82 -14.36 5.70
N ASP A 79 13.22 -15.49 5.17
CA ASP A 79 14.44 -16.19 5.53
C ASP A 79 15.51 -15.91 4.48
N THR A 80 16.51 -15.13 4.84
CA THR A 80 17.57 -14.69 3.92
C THR A 80 18.46 -15.82 3.41
N ASP A 81 18.42 -17.00 4.03
CA ASP A 81 19.14 -18.19 3.56
C ASP A 81 18.39 -18.93 2.45
N ILE A 82 17.08 -18.70 2.31
CA ILE A 82 16.20 -19.45 1.40
C ILE A 82 15.64 -18.57 0.29
N THR A 83 15.13 -17.39 0.63
CA THR A 83 14.47 -16.49 -0.31
C THR A 83 15.47 -15.57 -1.02
N PRO A 84 15.20 -15.20 -2.27
CA PRO A 84 15.96 -14.14 -2.94
C PRO A 84 15.91 -12.82 -2.15
N THR A 85 16.92 -11.98 -2.33
CA THR A 85 17.05 -10.72 -1.58
C THR A 85 15.89 -9.78 -1.84
N GLY A 86 15.26 -9.32 -0.76
CA GLY A 86 14.31 -8.21 -0.70
C GLY A 86 14.75 -7.23 0.39
N LEU A 87 14.43 -5.95 0.23
CA LEU A 87 14.85 -4.91 1.17
C LEU A 87 13.75 -4.54 2.19
N GLY A 88 12.55 -5.10 2.06
CA GLY A 88 11.46 -4.92 3.00
C GLY A 88 10.48 -3.80 2.65
N ALA A 89 9.53 -3.56 3.59
CA ALA A 89 8.43 -2.61 3.44
C ALA A 89 8.78 -1.27 4.06
N TYR A 90 9.33 -0.35 3.30
CA TYR A 90 9.58 1.04 3.68
C TYR A 90 9.41 1.95 2.45
N ALA A 91 9.23 3.24 2.67
CA ALA A 91 9.03 4.24 1.60
C ALA A 91 7.98 3.79 0.56
N SER A 92 7.01 2.98 0.97
CA SER A 92 5.92 2.43 0.16
C SER A 92 6.36 1.81 -1.16
N ARG A 93 7.54 1.16 -1.16
CA ARG A 93 8.28 0.71 -2.35
C ARG A 93 7.81 -0.59 -2.95
N GLN A 94 7.27 -1.50 -2.13
CA GLN A 94 7.19 -2.91 -2.49
C GLN A 94 6.44 -3.18 -3.80
N THR A 95 5.21 -2.70 -3.96
CA THR A 95 4.41 -2.97 -5.18
C THR A 95 5.10 -2.43 -6.44
N TYR A 96 5.75 -1.26 -6.34
CA TYR A 96 6.47 -0.65 -7.46
C TYR A 96 7.75 -1.41 -7.78
N VAL A 97 8.64 -1.60 -6.80
CA VAL A 97 9.97 -2.19 -7.02
C VAL A 97 9.88 -3.69 -7.30
N ALA A 98 9.07 -4.44 -6.52
CA ALA A 98 8.84 -5.86 -6.77
C ALA A 98 8.12 -6.09 -8.10
N GLY A 99 7.26 -5.17 -8.53
CA GLY A 99 6.61 -5.24 -9.84
C GLY A 99 7.59 -5.39 -11.00
N PHE A 100 8.71 -4.67 -10.96
CA PHE A 100 9.75 -4.82 -11.99
C PHE A 100 10.41 -6.20 -11.97
N SER A 101 10.81 -6.70 -10.80
CA SER A 101 11.44 -8.02 -10.70
C SER A 101 10.46 -9.13 -11.04
N ILE A 102 9.19 -9.02 -10.66
CA ILE A 102 8.12 -9.96 -11.04
C ILE A 102 7.96 -10.00 -12.56
N ARG A 103 7.83 -8.86 -13.22
CA ARG A 103 7.70 -8.78 -14.69
C ARG A 103 8.90 -9.38 -15.39
N GLN A 104 10.10 -9.06 -14.92
CA GLN A 104 11.34 -9.58 -15.52
C GLN A 104 11.47 -11.10 -15.35
N THR A 105 11.24 -11.62 -14.12
CA THR A 105 11.33 -13.06 -13.86
C THR A 105 10.24 -13.83 -14.60
N ALA A 106 9.02 -13.32 -14.64
CA ALA A 106 7.92 -13.92 -15.40
C ALA A 106 8.25 -13.97 -16.90
N THR A 107 8.86 -12.91 -17.46
CA THR A 107 9.31 -12.91 -18.85
C THR A 107 10.33 -14.01 -19.12
N LEU A 108 11.31 -14.17 -18.23
CA LEU A 108 12.32 -15.25 -18.34
C LEU A 108 11.67 -16.64 -18.20
N LEU A 109 10.73 -16.80 -17.26
CA LEU A 109 10.00 -18.07 -17.09
C LEU A 109 9.20 -18.42 -18.34
N ARG A 110 8.43 -17.46 -18.88
CA ARG A 110 7.66 -17.64 -20.13
C ARG A 110 8.56 -18.03 -21.30
N GLN A 111 9.70 -17.37 -21.44
CA GLN A 111 10.68 -17.73 -22.51
C GLN A 111 11.13 -19.18 -22.39
N LYS A 112 11.47 -19.66 -21.20
CA LYS A 112 11.86 -21.05 -20.97
C LYS A 112 10.71 -22.03 -21.24
N ILE A 113 9.50 -21.72 -20.78
CA ILE A 113 8.29 -22.53 -21.03
C ILE A 113 8.05 -22.66 -22.54
N LEU A 114 8.03 -21.53 -23.27
CA LEU A 114 7.78 -21.53 -24.71
C LEU A 114 8.91 -22.18 -25.51
N ALA A 115 10.16 -22.03 -25.07
CA ALA A 115 11.29 -22.72 -25.68
C ALA A 115 11.17 -24.26 -25.53
N TYR A 116 10.73 -24.74 -24.35
CA TYR A 116 10.47 -26.16 -24.16
C TYR A 116 9.25 -26.62 -24.98
N ALA A 117 8.20 -25.82 -25.05
CA ALA A 117 7.01 -26.10 -25.87
C ALA A 117 7.35 -26.26 -27.35
N THR A 118 8.34 -25.52 -27.86
CA THR A 118 8.81 -25.67 -29.24
C THR A 118 9.29 -27.11 -29.55
N LYS A 119 9.97 -27.74 -28.61
CA LYS A 119 10.45 -29.14 -28.73
C LYS A 119 9.28 -30.12 -28.85
N LEU A 120 8.18 -29.85 -28.16
CA LEU A 120 7.00 -30.74 -28.08
C LEU A 120 6.03 -30.49 -29.24
N THR A 121 5.76 -29.24 -29.55
CA THR A 121 4.73 -28.85 -30.54
C THR A 121 5.24 -28.63 -31.94
N ARG A 122 6.56 -28.50 -32.12
CA ARG A 122 7.23 -28.08 -33.37
C ARG A 122 6.77 -26.72 -33.88
N GLN A 123 6.18 -25.89 -33.03
CA GLN A 123 5.83 -24.49 -33.33
C GLN A 123 7.00 -23.58 -32.95
N ALA A 124 7.20 -22.51 -33.71
CA ALA A 124 8.17 -21.47 -33.32
C ALA A 124 7.69 -20.72 -32.09
N VAL A 125 8.61 -20.29 -31.22
CA VAL A 125 8.31 -19.52 -29.99
C VAL A 125 7.41 -18.32 -30.28
N ASP A 126 7.71 -17.57 -31.34
CA ASP A 126 6.95 -16.35 -31.70
C ASP A 126 5.49 -16.62 -32.10
N ASN A 127 5.16 -17.85 -32.47
CA ASN A 127 3.83 -18.29 -32.88
C ASN A 127 3.00 -18.77 -31.66
N MET A 128 3.58 -18.84 -30.48
CA MET A 128 2.94 -19.33 -29.26
C MET A 128 2.84 -18.25 -28.20
N ASP A 129 1.86 -18.39 -27.31
CA ASP A 129 1.70 -17.58 -26.12
C ASP A 129 1.20 -18.44 -24.96
N ILE A 130 1.22 -17.87 -23.75
CA ILE A 130 0.62 -18.49 -22.56
C ILE A 130 -0.62 -17.67 -22.20
N VAL A 131 -1.78 -18.31 -22.24
CA VAL A 131 -3.07 -17.70 -21.92
C VAL A 131 -3.87 -18.66 -21.03
N ASP A 132 -4.36 -18.16 -19.91
CA ASP A 132 -5.16 -18.94 -18.96
C ASP A 132 -4.53 -20.28 -18.54
N GLY A 133 -3.20 -20.29 -18.37
CA GLY A 133 -2.45 -21.50 -17.99
C GLY A 133 -2.31 -22.54 -19.11
N ASN A 134 -2.54 -22.13 -20.36
CA ASN A 134 -2.36 -22.99 -21.54
C ASN A 134 -1.40 -22.36 -22.52
N ILE A 135 -0.65 -23.17 -23.24
CA ILE A 135 0.11 -22.77 -24.40
C ILE A 135 -0.84 -22.74 -25.59
N VAL A 136 -0.96 -21.58 -26.19
CA VAL A 136 -1.89 -21.34 -27.32
C VAL A 136 -1.12 -20.91 -28.57
N ARG A 137 -1.66 -21.25 -29.74
CA ARG A 137 -1.18 -20.71 -31.01
C ARG A 137 -1.75 -19.30 -31.22
N LYS A 138 -0.88 -18.31 -31.45
CA LYS A 138 -1.30 -16.88 -31.58
C LYS A 138 -2.23 -16.65 -32.77
N GLN A 139 -2.07 -17.44 -33.86
CA GLN A 139 -2.82 -17.22 -35.10
C GLN A 139 -4.34 -17.41 -34.95
N ASP A 140 -4.75 -18.40 -34.17
CA ASP A 140 -6.15 -18.84 -34.07
C ASP A 140 -6.62 -19.07 -32.63
N GLY A 141 -5.76 -18.87 -31.65
CA GLY A 141 -6.06 -19.12 -30.24
C GLY A 141 -6.18 -20.61 -29.86
N ALA A 142 -5.82 -21.52 -30.79
CA ALA A 142 -5.94 -22.95 -30.51
C ALA A 142 -5.02 -23.36 -29.35
N VAL A 143 -5.58 -24.08 -28.38
CA VAL A 143 -4.82 -24.68 -27.27
C VAL A 143 -3.96 -25.82 -27.79
N LEU A 144 -2.66 -25.72 -27.57
CA LEU A 144 -1.70 -26.75 -27.97
C LEU A 144 -1.44 -27.75 -26.84
N MET A 145 -1.34 -27.25 -25.59
CA MET A 145 -1.20 -28.04 -24.38
C MET A 145 -1.41 -27.18 -23.15
N SER A 146 -1.69 -27.78 -22.00
CA SER A 146 -1.70 -27.10 -20.70
C SER A 146 -0.28 -26.95 -20.14
N LEU A 147 -0.09 -26.01 -19.20
CA LEU A 147 1.17 -25.87 -18.45
C LEU A 147 1.47 -27.11 -17.62
N SER A 148 0.44 -27.82 -17.11
CA SER A 148 0.63 -29.08 -16.38
C SER A 148 1.18 -30.19 -17.29
N GLU A 149 0.61 -30.38 -18.47
CA GLU A 149 1.11 -31.36 -19.45
C GLU A 149 2.55 -31.07 -19.83
N LEU A 150 2.88 -29.79 -20.07
CA LEU A 150 4.25 -29.39 -20.40
C LEU A 150 5.19 -29.66 -19.22
N ALA A 151 4.83 -29.26 -18.00
CA ALA A 151 5.65 -29.45 -16.80
C ALA A 151 5.92 -30.93 -16.49
N MET A 152 4.89 -31.77 -16.59
CA MET A 152 5.02 -33.22 -16.44
C MET A 152 5.94 -33.81 -17.50
N THR A 153 5.73 -33.42 -18.75
CA THR A 153 6.58 -33.91 -19.85
C THR A 153 8.03 -33.45 -19.68
N ALA A 154 8.27 -32.19 -19.31
CA ALA A 154 9.60 -31.66 -19.08
C ALA A 154 10.32 -32.41 -17.93
N GLN A 155 9.65 -32.66 -16.83
CA GLN A 155 10.25 -33.31 -15.67
C GLN A 155 10.58 -34.78 -15.92
N TYR A 156 9.73 -35.51 -16.64
CA TYR A 156 9.85 -36.97 -16.81
C TYR A 156 10.36 -37.39 -18.21
N ASN A 157 10.86 -36.47 -19.01
CA ASN A 157 11.48 -36.78 -20.29
C ASN A 157 12.86 -37.39 -20.07
N ALA A 158 13.01 -38.68 -20.37
CA ALA A 158 14.27 -39.40 -20.18
C ALA A 158 15.46 -38.85 -21.00
N ALA A 159 15.16 -38.20 -22.11
CA ALA A 159 16.19 -37.67 -23.04
C ALA A 159 16.60 -36.22 -22.72
N ASP A 160 15.68 -35.45 -22.12
CA ASP A 160 15.86 -33.99 -21.93
C ASP A 160 14.98 -33.52 -20.76
N SER A 161 15.26 -34.06 -19.57
CA SER A 161 14.51 -33.66 -18.37
C SER A 161 14.92 -32.26 -17.92
N GLU A 162 13.93 -31.42 -17.61
CA GLU A 162 14.15 -30.05 -17.18
C GLU A 162 13.12 -29.66 -16.10
N HIS A 163 13.60 -29.08 -15.01
CA HIS A 163 12.75 -28.37 -14.06
C HIS A 163 12.76 -26.87 -14.41
N ILE A 164 11.65 -26.36 -14.93
CA ILE A 164 11.57 -25.03 -15.50
C ILE A 164 11.49 -23.97 -14.40
N THR A 165 12.57 -23.23 -14.22
CA THR A 165 12.70 -22.18 -13.20
C THR A 165 13.33 -20.92 -13.81
N ALA A 166 13.02 -19.76 -13.23
CA ALA A 166 13.65 -18.49 -13.55
C ALA A 166 13.88 -17.68 -12.27
N GLU A 167 14.96 -16.89 -12.27
CA GLU A 167 15.31 -15.98 -11.19
C GLU A 167 15.86 -14.69 -11.77
N SER A 168 15.53 -13.58 -11.17
CA SER A 168 16.11 -12.29 -11.54
C SER A 168 16.11 -11.29 -10.38
N THR A 169 17.01 -10.32 -10.49
CA THR A 169 17.10 -9.15 -9.64
C THR A 169 16.91 -7.90 -10.50
N TYR A 170 16.10 -6.98 -10.06
CA TYR A 170 15.90 -5.69 -10.71
C TYR A 170 16.24 -4.55 -9.77
N THR A 171 16.95 -3.55 -10.28
CA THR A 171 17.23 -2.28 -9.58
C THR A 171 16.53 -1.16 -10.30
N ILE A 172 15.66 -0.42 -9.63
CA ILE A 172 14.97 0.72 -10.25
C ILE A 172 15.94 1.87 -10.52
N ARG A 173 15.62 2.66 -11.54
CA ARG A 173 16.40 3.83 -11.95
C ARG A 173 15.58 5.09 -12.11
N ASN A 174 14.31 5.03 -11.73
CA ASN A 174 13.36 6.13 -11.82
C ASN A 174 12.60 6.25 -10.52
N ASN A 175 12.07 7.45 -10.25
CA ASN A 175 11.13 7.69 -9.18
C ASN A 175 9.71 7.82 -9.75
N ALA A 176 8.74 7.32 -9.01
CA ALA A 176 7.33 7.57 -9.22
C ALA A 176 6.78 8.39 -8.04
N TYR A 177 5.83 9.27 -8.30
CA TYR A 177 5.24 10.09 -7.27
C TYR A 177 3.74 9.83 -7.17
N SER A 178 3.30 9.50 -5.94
CA SER A 178 1.89 9.49 -5.58
C SER A 178 1.44 10.88 -5.17
N PHE A 179 0.19 11.21 -5.49
CA PHE A 179 -0.42 12.47 -5.13
C PHE A 179 -1.75 12.21 -4.44
N GLY A 180 -2.19 13.15 -3.62
CA GLY A 180 -3.51 13.06 -3.06
C GLY A 180 -3.85 14.22 -2.14
N CYS A 181 -5.04 14.12 -1.58
CA CYS A 181 -5.53 15.09 -0.59
C CYS A 181 -6.45 14.41 0.42
N THR A 182 -6.48 14.97 1.62
CA THR A 182 -7.42 14.58 2.65
C THR A 182 -8.33 15.75 3.00
N PHE A 183 -9.63 15.46 3.10
CA PHE A 183 -10.65 16.37 3.61
C PHE A 183 -11.11 15.89 4.99
N ALA A 184 -11.20 16.81 5.94
CA ALA A 184 -11.73 16.54 7.27
C ALA A 184 -12.93 17.45 7.55
N ASP A 185 -14.03 16.87 8.03
CA ASP A 185 -15.21 17.58 8.55
C ASP A 185 -15.23 17.41 10.07
N VAL A 186 -15.20 18.52 10.79
CA VAL A 186 -15.15 18.55 12.24
C VAL A 186 -16.26 19.39 12.85
N GLU A 187 -16.65 19.01 14.07
CA GLU A 187 -17.41 19.84 14.98
C GLU A 187 -16.57 20.12 16.23
N VAL A 188 -16.42 21.39 16.57
CA VAL A 188 -15.62 21.85 17.70
C VAL A 188 -16.56 22.34 18.80
N ASP A 189 -16.52 21.71 19.97
CA ASP A 189 -17.13 22.20 21.21
C ASP A 189 -16.14 23.13 21.93
N ILE A 190 -16.35 24.43 21.80
CA ILE A 190 -15.47 25.44 22.38
C ILE A 190 -15.44 25.34 23.91
N ALA A 191 -16.60 25.13 24.57
CA ALA A 191 -16.68 25.06 26.01
C ALA A 191 -15.97 23.88 26.65
N LEU A 192 -16.01 22.72 25.98
CA LEU A 192 -15.33 21.51 26.44
C LEU A 192 -13.94 21.32 25.81
N CYS A 193 -13.52 22.21 24.90
CA CYS A 193 -12.26 22.07 24.16
C CYS A 193 -12.13 20.69 23.51
N LYS A 194 -13.21 20.24 22.87
CA LYS A 194 -13.26 18.93 22.19
C LYS A 194 -13.53 19.09 20.71
N VAL A 195 -12.89 18.23 19.92
CA VAL A 195 -13.15 18.10 18.49
C VAL A 195 -13.77 16.74 18.24
N LYS A 196 -14.90 16.75 17.55
CA LYS A 196 -15.53 15.57 17.00
C LYS A 196 -15.24 15.52 15.51
N LEU A 197 -14.63 14.45 15.06
CA LEU A 197 -14.48 14.16 13.64
C LEU A 197 -15.80 13.57 13.11
N ASN A 198 -16.40 14.21 12.11
CA ASN A 198 -17.64 13.71 11.51
C ASN A 198 -17.34 12.81 10.31
N LYS A 199 -16.37 13.20 9.49
CA LYS A 199 -15.98 12.46 8.28
C LYS A 199 -14.54 12.80 7.89
N ILE A 200 -13.83 11.81 7.36
CA ILE A 200 -12.53 12.01 6.67
C ILE A 200 -12.60 11.31 5.31
N ILE A 201 -12.21 12.02 4.27
CA ILE A 201 -12.11 11.50 2.90
C ILE A 201 -10.66 11.66 2.46
N ASN A 202 -10.05 10.57 2.00
CA ASN A 202 -8.76 10.61 1.33
C ASN A 202 -8.94 10.28 -0.14
N VAL A 203 -8.49 11.18 -1.02
CA VAL A 203 -8.46 10.99 -2.48
C VAL A 203 -7.02 10.74 -2.87
N HIS A 204 -6.74 9.59 -3.47
CA HIS A 204 -5.39 9.07 -3.68
C HIS A 204 -5.15 8.66 -5.13
N ASP A 205 -4.07 9.15 -5.72
CA ASP A 205 -3.47 8.65 -6.94
C ASP A 205 -2.28 7.75 -6.61
N CYS A 206 -2.50 6.45 -6.60
CA CYS A 206 -1.46 5.42 -6.47
C CYS A 206 -1.18 4.67 -7.78
N GLY A 207 -1.56 5.25 -8.90
CA GLY A 207 -1.48 4.61 -10.20
C GLY A 207 -2.57 3.58 -10.41
N SER A 208 -2.23 2.44 -11.00
CA SER A 208 -3.17 1.32 -11.17
C SER A 208 -3.39 0.57 -9.87
N LEU A 209 -4.63 0.21 -9.60
CA LEU A 209 -5.01 -0.60 -8.44
C LEU A 209 -4.82 -2.09 -8.77
N ILE A 210 -3.87 -2.75 -8.10
CA ILE A 210 -3.69 -4.21 -8.24
C ILE A 210 -4.84 -4.95 -7.55
N ASN A 211 -5.19 -4.50 -6.34
CA ASN A 211 -6.29 -5.04 -5.57
C ASN A 211 -7.04 -3.88 -4.89
N PRO A 212 -8.24 -3.50 -5.39
CA PRO A 212 -8.99 -2.38 -4.85
C PRO A 212 -9.32 -2.49 -3.36
N ALA A 213 -9.71 -3.68 -2.89
CA ALA A 213 -10.07 -3.89 -1.49
C ALA A 213 -8.86 -3.74 -0.54
N LEU A 214 -7.69 -4.27 -0.92
CA LEU A 214 -6.47 -4.10 -0.14
C LEU A 214 -5.96 -2.66 -0.19
N ALA A 215 -6.12 -1.97 -1.33
CA ALA A 215 -5.77 -0.57 -1.47
C ALA A 215 -6.64 0.32 -0.56
N GLU A 216 -7.94 0.10 -0.52
CA GLU A 216 -8.87 0.79 0.38
C GLU A 216 -8.51 0.56 1.84
N ALA A 217 -8.19 -0.68 2.23
CA ALA A 217 -7.75 -1.02 3.58
C ALA A 217 -6.47 -0.28 3.99
N GLN A 218 -5.50 -0.12 3.07
CA GLN A 218 -4.29 0.66 3.32
C GLN A 218 -4.60 2.14 3.53
N VAL A 219 -5.49 2.74 2.75
CA VAL A 219 -5.90 4.14 2.91
C VAL A 219 -6.63 4.34 4.25
N HIS A 220 -7.52 3.44 4.64
CA HIS A 220 -8.19 3.47 5.95
C HIS A 220 -7.18 3.38 7.10
N GLY A 221 -6.20 2.49 7.02
CA GLY A 221 -5.13 2.37 8.00
C GLY A 221 -4.29 3.64 8.12
N GLY A 222 -3.90 4.24 7.01
CA GLY A 222 -3.17 5.52 6.99
C GLY A 222 -3.96 6.68 7.57
N MET A 223 -5.27 6.79 7.26
CA MET A 223 -6.16 7.78 7.88
C MET A 223 -6.29 7.58 9.39
N SER A 224 -6.36 6.32 9.86
CA SER A 224 -6.39 5.99 11.28
C SER A 224 -5.12 6.48 12.00
N MET A 225 -3.94 6.22 11.44
CA MET A 225 -2.68 6.73 11.98
C MET A 225 -2.65 8.27 12.01
N ALA A 226 -3.15 8.92 10.96
CA ALA A 226 -3.21 10.37 10.89
C ALA A 226 -4.13 10.99 11.97
N ILE A 227 -5.25 10.33 12.29
CA ILE A 227 -6.14 10.73 13.38
C ILE A 227 -5.40 10.64 14.71
N GLY A 228 -4.77 9.50 15.00
CA GLY A 228 -4.00 9.29 16.21
C GLY A 228 -2.89 10.33 16.38
N TYR A 229 -2.05 10.50 15.38
CA TYR A 229 -0.99 11.52 15.36
C TYR A 229 -1.52 12.95 15.54
N GLY A 230 -2.64 13.27 14.88
CA GLY A 230 -3.25 14.60 14.94
C GLY A 230 -3.92 14.93 16.26
N MET A 231 -4.48 13.94 16.96
CA MET A 231 -5.46 14.18 18.01
C MET A 231 -5.08 13.64 19.40
N SER A 232 -4.34 12.51 19.48
CA SER A 232 -4.21 11.78 20.74
C SER A 232 -2.84 11.19 21.05
N GLU A 233 -2.06 10.82 20.03
CA GLU A 233 -0.82 10.09 20.24
C GLU A 233 0.34 11.02 20.54
N GLN A 234 0.94 10.84 21.71
CA GLN A 234 2.12 11.59 22.13
C GLN A 234 3.03 10.70 22.97
N LEU A 235 4.23 10.44 22.50
CA LEU A 235 5.25 9.77 23.31
C LEU A 235 5.98 10.83 24.15
N LEU A 236 5.90 10.69 25.47
CA LEU A 236 6.50 11.59 26.44
C LEU A 236 7.86 11.04 26.91
N PHE A 237 8.86 11.90 26.97
CA PHE A 237 10.19 11.53 27.44
C PHE A 237 10.58 12.33 28.69
N ASP A 238 11.28 11.69 29.60
CA ASP A 238 12.01 12.38 30.66
C ASP A 238 13.19 13.16 30.04
N GLU A 239 13.18 14.47 30.20
CA GLU A 239 14.16 15.36 29.56
C GLU A 239 15.61 15.11 30.00
N LYS A 240 15.82 14.54 31.20
CA LYS A 240 17.16 14.30 31.73
C LYS A 240 17.72 12.97 31.32
N THR A 241 16.88 11.94 31.23
CA THR A 241 17.30 10.56 31.02
C THR A 241 16.99 10.02 29.63
N GLY A 242 16.11 10.69 28.86
CA GLY A 242 15.60 10.22 27.58
C GLY A 242 14.69 9.00 27.68
N LYS A 243 14.27 8.61 28.89
CA LYS A 243 13.37 7.46 29.07
C LYS A 243 11.95 7.80 28.69
N PRO A 244 11.24 6.93 27.95
CA PRO A 244 9.81 7.11 27.72
C PRO A 244 9.03 7.03 29.04
N LEU A 245 8.10 7.97 29.23
CA LEU A 245 7.26 8.06 30.44
C LEU A 245 5.92 7.32 30.29
N ASN A 246 5.45 7.13 29.06
CA ASN A 246 4.17 6.50 28.72
C ASN A 246 4.35 5.38 27.68
N ASN A 247 5.31 4.49 27.91
CA ASN A 247 5.67 3.38 27.00
C ASN A 247 4.76 2.14 27.13
N ASN A 248 3.51 2.33 27.43
CA ASN A 248 2.52 1.27 27.56
C ASN A 248 1.18 1.71 26.95
N LEU A 249 0.33 0.75 26.56
CA LEU A 249 -0.94 1.03 25.88
C LEU A 249 -2.03 1.59 26.83
N LEU A 250 -1.78 1.67 28.14
CA LEU A 250 -2.68 2.36 29.08
C LEU A 250 -2.51 3.87 28.97
N ASP A 251 -1.26 4.35 28.84
CA ASP A 251 -0.92 5.77 28.85
C ASP A 251 -0.70 6.35 27.48
N TYR A 252 -0.16 5.58 26.51
CA TYR A 252 -0.06 5.95 25.10
C TYR A 252 -1.43 5.76 24.44
N LYS A 253 -2.04 6.86 23.99
CA LYS A 253 -3.46 6.88 23.58
C LYS A 253 -3.61 6.63 22.07
N LEU A 254 -3.54 5.36 21.66
CA LEU A 254 -3.99 4.96 20.33
C LEU A 254 -5.49 5.23 20.18
N SER A 255 -5.89 5.73 19.01
CA SER A 255 -7.32 5.85 18.69
C SER A 255 -7.95 4.47 18.55
N THR A 256 -9.13 4.31 19.13
CA THR A 256 -9.92 3.08 19.09
C THR A 256 -10.93 3.14 17.94
N PHE A 257 -11.56 2.01 17.64
CA PHE A 257 -12.64 1.95 16.64
C PHE A 257 -13.76 2.99 16.91
N MET A 258 -14.02 3.29 18.17
CA MET A 258 -15.05 4.26 18.57
C MET A 258 -14.65 5.72 18.36
N ASP A 259 -13.37 5.99 18.22
CA ASP A 259 -12.84 7.35 18.01
C ASP A 259 -12.81 7.72 16.52
N HIS A 260 -12.97 6.74 15.63
CA HIS A 260 -12.95 6.98 14.20
C HIS A 260 -14.28 7.50 13.66
N PRO A 261 -14.25 8.52 12.79
CA PRO A 261 -15.41 8.95 12.03
C PRO A 261 -15.72 7.97 10.87
N HIS A 262 -16.66 8.32 10.02
CA HIS A 262 -16.78 7.67 8.72
C HIS A 262 -15.53 7.98 7.89
N LEU A 263 -14.78 6.93 7.54
CA LEU A 263 -13.60 6.99 6.67
C LEU A 263 -14.01 6.62 5.25
N GLU A 264 -13.58 7.40 4.27
CA GLU A 264 -13.87 7.17 2.85
C GLU A 264 -12.57 7.28 2.04
N ALA A 265 -12.27 6.25 1.28
CA ALA A 265 -11.16 6.23 0.34
C ALA A 265 -11.70 6.39 -1.09
N GLN A 266 -11.10 7.28 -1.86
CA GLN A 266 -11.37 7.46 -3.28
C GLN A 266 -10.05 7.38 -4.05
N PHE A 267 -10.08 6.75 -5.23
CA PHE A 267 -8.91 6.58 -6.06
C PHE A 267 -9.06 7.31 -7.38
N VAL A 268 -7.96 7.96 -7.79
CA VAL A 268 -7.80 8.50 -9.13
C VAL A 268 -6.79 7.61 -9.84
N GLU A 269 -7.25 6.82 -10.79
CA GLU A 269 -6.38 5.96 -11.57
C GLU A 269 -5.60 6.77 -12.61
N ASN A 270 -4.30 6.91 -12.36
CA ASN A 270 -3.34 7.55 -13.26
C ASN A 270 -2.10 6.67 -13.34
N PRO A 271 -2.11 5.63 -14.19
CA PRO A 271 -1.04 4.63 -14.26
C PRO A 271 0.33 5.26 -14.47
N GLU A 272 1.32 4.82 -13.69
CA GLU A 272 2.70 5.27 -13.80
C GLU A 272 3.37 4.62 -15.03
N PRO A 273 3.76 5.41 -16.04
CA PRO A 273 4.32 4.85 -17.27
C PRO A 273 5.62 4.07 -17.09
N THR A 274 6.40 4.40 -16.04
CA THR A 274 7.66 3.71 -15.76
C THR A 274 7.45 2.40 -14.99
N SER A 275 6.28 2.20 -14.37
CA SER A 275 5.94 0.97 -13.64
C SER A 275 5.39 -0.10 -14.58
N PRO A 276 5.88 -1.37 -14.51
CA PRO A 276 5.37 -2.45 -15.36
C PRO A 276 3.91 -2.83 -15.11
N PHE A 277 3.35 -2.42 -13.96
CA PHE A 277 1.94 -2.60 -13.61
C PHE A 277 1.23 -1.26 -13.34
N GLY A 278 1.84 -0.14 -13.67
CA GLY A 278 1.26 1.19 -13.50
C GLY A 278 1.13 1.68 -12.06
N THR A 279 1.75 1.01 -11.09
CA THR A 279 1.59 1.28 -9.64
C THR A 279 2.52 2.40 -9.15
N LYS A 280 2.10 3.06 -8.05
CA LYS A 280 2.89 4.03 -7.27
C LYS A 280 2.73 3.73 -5.77
N ALA A 281 3.35 4.57 -4.91
CA ALA A 281 3.27 4.44 -3.45
C ALA A 281 1.81 4.52 -2.95
N LEU A 282 1.48 3.68 -1.96
CA LEU A 282 0.16 3.63 -1.35
C LEU A 282 0.19 3.52 0.18
N GLY A 283 1.18 2.82 0.75
CA GLY A 283 1.17 2.47 2.18
C GLY A 283 1.22 3.66 3.13
N GLU A 284 2.24 4.51 3.01
CA GLU A 284 2.49 5.63 3.91
C GLU A 284 1.79 6.95 3.51
N PRO A 285 1.59 7.25 2.20
CA PRO A 285 1.04 8.54 1.78
C PRO A 285 -0.30 8.93 2.42
N PRO A 286 -1.26 8.01 2.66
CA PRO A 286 -2.55 8.36 3.28
C PRO A 286 -2.43 8.94 4.69
N ALA A 287 -1.33 8.66 5.40
CA ALA A 287 -1.09 9.21 6.74
C ALA A 287 -0.58 10.66 6.71
N CYS A 288 -0.02 11.13 5.58
CA CYS A 288 0.68 12.41 5.52
C CYS A 288 -0.22 13.64 5.68
N SER A 289 -1.42 13.62 5.10
CA SER A 289 -2.29 14.80 5.00
C SER A 289 -3.45 14.83 5.98
N GLY A 290 -3.69 13.77 6.77
CA GLY A 290 -4.85 13.71 7.67
C GLY A 290 -4.76 14.69 8.84
N ALA A 291 -3.65 14.69 9.58
CA ALA A 291 -3.46 15.62 10.71
C ALA A 291 -3.52 17.10 10.27
N PRO A 292 -2.82 17.55 9.21
CA PRO A 292 -2.97 18.92 8.75
C PRO A 292 -4.37 19.26 8.19
N ALA A 293 -5.10 18.29 7.62
CA ALA A 293 -6.50 18.51 7.22
C ALA A 293 -7.40 18.75 8.45
N ILE A 294 -7.23 17.97 9.52
CA ILE A 294 -7.94 18.16 10.79
C ILE A 294 -7.59 19.55 11.37
N ARG A 295 -6.33 19.92 11.43
CA ARG A 295 -5.88 21.23 11.88
C ARG A 295 -6.54 22.36 11.09
N ASN A 296 -6.60 22.25 9.78
CA ASN A 296 -7.21 23.25 8.90
C ASN A 296 -8.74 23.31 9.08
N ALA A 297 -9.39 22.18 9.37
CA ALA A 297 -10.81 22.14 9.70
C ALA A 297 -11.11 22.87 11.02
N ILE A 298 -10.28 22.72 12.05
CA ILE A 298 -10.39 23.44 13.31
C ILE A 298 -10.18 24.93 13.10
N LEU A 299 -9.17 25.32 12.31
CA LEU A 299 -8.97 26.72 11.93
C LEU A 299 -10.20 27.31 11.23
N ASN A 300 -10.78 26.59 10.28
CA ASN A 300 -11.98 27.02 9.57
C ASN A 300 -13.19 27.16 10.52
N ALA A 301 -13.35 26.25 11.49
CA ALA A 301 -14.42 26.29 12.47
C ALA A 301 -14.29 27.44 13.46
N THR A 302 -13.07 27.73 13.91
CA THR A 302 -12.83 28.59 15.08
C THR A 302 -12.16 29.92 14.79
N GLY A 303 -11.43 30.02 13.69
CA GLY A 303 -10.53 31.13 13.37
C GLY A 303 -9.20 31.08 14.12
N VAL A 304 -8.95 30.00 14.92
CA VAL A 304 -7.74 29.86 15.75
C VAL A 304 -6.76 28.90 15.06
N ALA A 305 -5.55 29.39 14.78
CA ALA A 305 -4.46 28.60 14.27
C ALA A 305 -3.80 27.80 15.39
N ILE A 306 -3.63 26.49 15.19
CA ILE A 306 -2.94 25.59 16.12
C ILE A 306 -1.75 24.99 15.38
N ASP A 307 -0.55 25.17 15.90
CA ASP A 307 0.69 24.84 15.23
C ASP A 307 1.46 23.71 15.95
N CYS A 308 0.76 22.81 16.61
CA CYS A 308 1.33 21.63 17.27
C CYS A 308 0.40 20.42 17.14
N THR A 309 0.96 19.24 17.28
CA THR A 309 0.27 17.94 17.38
C THR A 309 0.80 17.17 18.59
N PRO A 310 -0.04 16.33 19.21
CA PRO A 310 -1.48 16.17 19.00
C PRO A 310 -2.29 17.37 19.46
N ILE A 311 -3.42 17.64 18.80
CA ILE A 311 -4.36 18.71 19.14
C ILE A 311 -5.25 18.22 20.30
N THR A 312 -4.70 18.19 21.49
CA THR A 312 -5.38 17.70 22.70
C THR A 312 -6.33 18.76 23.28
N PRO A 313 -7.26 18.39 24.17
CA PRO A 313 -8.10 19.36 24.91
C PRO A 313 -7.29 20.43 25.65
N HIS A 314 -6.10 20.10 26.16
CA HIS A 314 -5.22 21.07 26.82
C HIS A 314 -4.67 22.11 25.84
N VAL A 315 -4.25 21.68 24.67
CA VAL A 315 -3.79 22.56 23.59
C VAL A 315 -4.93 23.47 23.15
N LEU A 316 -6.12 22.91 22.93
CA LEU A 316 -7.30 23.69 22.53
C LEU A 316 -7.68 24.71 23.60
N PHE A 317 -7.67 24.35 24.88
CA PHE A 317 -7.97 25.27 25.98
C PHE A 317 -6.98 26.43 26.00
N ALA A 318 -5.67 26.16 25.87
CA ALA A 318 -4.65 27.19 25.86
C ALA A 318 -4.84 28.17 24.68
N GLU A 319 -5.03 27.64 23.48
CA GLU A 319 -5.16 28.48 22.28
C GLU A 319 -6.51 29.22 22.21
N PHE A 320 -7.62 28.58 22.65
CA PHE A 320 -8.93 29.24 22.71
C PHE A 320 -8.98 30.32 23.80
N SER A 321 -8.30 30.13 24.95
CA SER A 321 -8.16 31.16 25.99
C SER A 321 -7.38 32.38 25.46
N LYS A 322 -6.24 32.17 24.78
CA LYS A 322 -5.47 33.24 24.14
C LYS A 322 -6.32 34.02 23.11
N ALA A 323 -7.16 33.30 22.38
CA ALA A 323 -8.04 33.89 21.36
C ALA A 323 -9.32 34.53 21.92
N GLY A 324 -9.54 34.46 23.25
CA GLY A 324 -10.73 35.00 23.90
C GLY A 324 -12.01 34.26 23.55
N LEU A 325 -11.93 32.95 23.22
CA LEU A 325 -13.09 32.13 22.93
C LEU A 325 -13.66 31.43 24.15
N ILE A 326 -12.91 31.30 25.24
CA ILE A 326 -13.37 30.68 26.50
C ILE A 326 -14.08 31.75 27.35
N HIS A 327 -15.28 31.42 27.82
CA HIS A 327 -16.07 32.29 28.64
C HIS A 327 -16.41 31.61 30.01
N ASP A 328 -16.40 32.36 31.10
CA ASP A 328 -16.65 31.85 32.46
C ASP A 328 -18.09 31.37 32.65
N SER A 329 -19.03 31.81 31.80
CA SER A 329 -20.43 31.36 31.83
C SER A 329 -20.92 30.98 30.44
N TRP A 330 -21.05 29.70 30.19
CA TRP A 330 -21.78 29.19 29.04
C TRP A 330 -23.25 28.99 29.48
N ASN A 331 -24.13 29.90 29.05
CA ASN A 331 -25.55 29.72 29.28
C ASN A 331 -26.09 28.60 28.39
N GLU A 332 -26.66 27.56 29.00
CA GLU A 332 -27.30 26.41 28.32
C GLU A 332 -28.51 26.82 27.44
N LYS A 333 -28.91 28.11 27.46
CA LYS A 333 -30.10 28.62 26.77
C LYS A 333 -29.90 29.04 25.32
N GLU A 334 -28.71 28.96 24.74
CA GLU A 334 -28.48 29.30 23.31
C GLU A 334 -28.47 28.08 22.38
N GLY A 335 -29.13 27.00 22.75
CA GLY A 335 -29.35 25.80 21.95
C GLY A 335 -30.80 25.70 21.46
N ASN A 336 -31.21 26.60 20.58
CA ASN A 336 -32.40 26.45 19.71
C ASN A 336 -32.06 26.98 18.32
#